data_3046ea52f8d41d8a956e33857cd69823
#
_entry.id   3046ea52f8d41d8a956e33857cd69823
#
_cell.length_a   1.000
_cell.length_b   1.000
_cell.length_c   1.000
_cell.angle_alpha   90.00
_cell.angle_beta   90.00
_cell.angle_gamma   90.00
#
_symmetry.space_group_name_H-M   'P 1'
#
loop_
_entity.id
_entity.type
_entity.pdbx_description
1 polymer ?
#
loop_
_entity_poly.entity_id
_entity_poly.type
_entity_poly.pdbx_seq_one_letter_code
_entity_poly.pdbx_strand_id
1 'polypeptide(L)'
;MLRDLKSSVLAVVVLTLVFGLAIPALFTGFAQVAFSSQADGSLVKVNGTVVGSRLAAQAFSKPRYFHPRPSATTPAYNADGTTFANLGPTNPDLAKNVRLQARAILKLERPYNPGMTIHDIPVDAVTTSGSGIDPQISPAYAQLQARRVAGVRRLPLSRVQQLISDNTDGRSWGFFGESGVNVLQLNLALDKEQGS
;
A
#
# COMPACT_ATOMS: atom_id res chain seq x y z
N MET A 1 -17.37 53.13 -1.40
CA MET A 1 -17.08 52.36 -0.14
C MET A 1 -18.23 51.43 0.24
N LEU A 2 -19.43 51.87 0.67
CA LEU A 2 -20.50 50.92 1.06
C LEU A 2 -20.99 50.04 -0.07
N ARG A 3 -21.05 50.51 -1.31
CA ARG A 3 -21.41 49.74 -2.50
C ARG A 3 -20.37 48.71 -2.82
N ASP A 4 -19.10 49.03 -2.75
CA ASP A 4 -17.98 48.16 -3.01
C ASP A 4 -17.91 47.05 -1.92
N LEU A 5 -18.13 47.43 -0.64
CA LEU A 5 -18.22 46.50 0.47
C LEU A 5 -19.36 45.47 0.25
N LYS A 6 -20.57 45.95 -0.15
CA LYS A 6 -21.70 45.05 -0.46
C LYS A 6 -21.35 44.10 -1.60
N SER A 7 -20.75 44.61 -2.68
CA SER A 7 -20.33 43.77 -3.82
C SER A 7 -19.29 42.76 -3.43
N SER A 8 -18.31 43.12 -2.61
CA SER A 8 -17.27 42.21 -2.13
C SER A 8 -17.86 41.13 -1.23
N VAL A 9 -18.73 41.48 -0.29
CA VAL A 9 -19.40 40.51 0.59
C VAL A 9 -20.25 39.55 -0.23
N LEU A 10 -21.05 40.08 -1.20
CA LEU A 10 -21.86 39.24 -2.06
C LEU A 10 -21.00 38.28 -2.89
N ALA A 11 -19.91 38.77 -3.49
CA ALA A 11 -18.96 37.96 -4.24
C ALA A 11 -18.37 36.83 -3.39
N VAL A 12 -17.93 37.13 -2.17
CA VAL A 12 -17.41 36.10 -1.24
C VAL A 12 -18.47 35.06 -0.93
N VAL A 13 -19.69 35.49 -0.59
CA VAL A 13 -20.79 34.56 -0.28
C VAL A 13 -21.10 33.68 -1.50
N VAL A 14 -21.26 34.25 -2.68
CA VAL A 14 -21.56 33.49 -3.92
C VAL A 14 -20.43 32.49 -4.23
N LEU A 15 -19.18 32.94 -4.20
CA LEU A 15 -18.04 32.07 -4.48
C LEU A 15 -17.91 30.95 -3.43
N THR A 16 -18.18 31.24 -2.16
CA THR A 16 -18.19 30.23 -1.09
C THR A 16 -19.29 29.19 -1.33
N LEU A 17 -20.48 29.61 -1.70
CA LEU A 17 -21.57 28.69 -2.00
C LEU A 17 -21.28 27.84 -3.26
N VAL A 18 -20.73 28.45 -4.29
CA VAL A 18 -20.41 27.73 -5.54
C VAL A 18 -19.22 26.77 -5.32
N PHE A 19 -18.09 27.27 -4.87
CA PHE A 19 -16.86 26.46 -4.76
C PHE A 19 -16.79 25.64 -3.49
N GLY A 20 -17.41 26.08 -2.39
CA GLY A 20 -17.40 25.37 -1.11
C GLY A 20 -18.52 24.36 -0.92
N LEU A 21 -19.65 24.54 -1.64
CA LEU A 21 -20.81 23.64 -1.48
C LEU A 21 -21.24 23.00 -2.80
N ALA A 22 -21.61 23.79 -3.81
CA ALA A 22 -22.24 23.26 -5.02
C ALA A 22 -21.28 22.34 -5.81
N ILE A 23 -20.05 22.78 -6.06
CA ILE A 23 -19.05 22.00 -6.79
C ILE A 23 -18.64 20.73 -6.02
N PRO A 24 -18.24 20.76 -4.72
CA PRO A 24 -17.95 19.54 -3.95
C PRO A 24 -19.14 18.57 -3.91
N ALA A 25 -20.35 19.05 -3.69
CA ALA A 25 -21.54 18.20 -3.67
C ALA A 25 -21.80 17.50 -5.02
N LEU A 26 -21.63 18.24 -6.13
CA LEU A 26 -21.76 17.71 -7.48
C LEU A 26 -20.73 16.61 -7.77
N PHE A 27 -19.45 16.85 -7.45
CA PHE A 27 -18.40 15.86 -7.65
C PHE A 27 -18.56 14.64 -6.72
N THR A 28 -18.97 14.85 -5.47
CA THR A 28 -19.28 13.75 -4.54
C THR A 28 -20.43 12.90 -5.06
N GLY A 29 -21.53 13.53 -5.48
CA GLY A 29 -22.67 12.82 -6.05
C GLY A 29 -22.32 12.05 -7.32
N PHE A 30 -21.55 12.65 -8.21
CA PHE A 30 -21.05 11.99 -9.42
C PHE A 30 -20.15 10.79 -9.06
N ALA A 31 -19.20 10.98 -8.15
CA ALA A 31 -18.29 9.91 -7.72
C ALA A 31 -19.04 8.74 -7.08
N GLN A 32 -20.04 9.01 -6.24
CA GLN A 32 -20.86 7.97 -5.61
C GLN A 32 -21.71 7.18 -6.64
N VAL A 33 -22.16 7.81 -7.70
CA VAL A 33 -22.95 7.13 -8.75
C VAL A 33 -22.05 6.36 -9.72
N ALA A 34 -20.96 6.99 -10.20
CA ALA A 34 -20.12 6.43 -11.25
C ALA A 34 -18.99 5.51 -10.70
N PHE A 35 -18.50 5.76 -9.48
CA PHE A 35 -17.33 5.12 -8.88
C PHE A 35 -17.53 4.83 -7.39
N SER A 36 -18.67 4.27 -6.99
CA SER A 36 -19.04 4.05 -5.58
C SER A 36 -17.97 3.33 -4.77
N SER A 37 -17.39 2.24 -5.30
CA SER A 37 -16.34 1.50 -4.61
C SER A 37 -15.09 2.35 -4.32
N GLN A 38 -14.66 3.18 -5.27
CA GLN A 38 -13.52 4.07 -5.10
C GLN A 38 -13.85 5.24 -4.19
N ALA A 39 -15.05 5.81 -4.33
CA ALA A 39 -15.54 6.89 -3.47
C ALA A 39 -15.66 6.46 -2.00
N ASP A 40 -15.94 5.19 -1.74
CA ASP A 40 -16.00 4.60 -0.40
C ASP A 40 -14.64 4.04 0.07
N GLY A 41 -13.53 4.38 -0.61
CA GLY A 41 -12.18 4.02 -0.21
C GLY A 41 -11.74 2.60 -0.59
N SER A 42 -12.35 1.99 -1.61
CA SER A 42 -11.97 0.67 -2.15
C SER A 42 -11.89 -0.42 -1.07
N LEU A 43 -12.88 -0.45 -0.18
CA LEU A 43 -12.93 -1.39 0.94
C LEU A 43 -13.05 -2.83 0.47
N VAL A 44 -12.26 -3.70 1.09
CA VAL A 44 -12.28 -5.15 0.85
C VAL A 44 -13.08 -5.83 1.97
N LYS A 45 -14.06 -6.66 1.58
CA LYS A 45 -14.89 -7.39 2.52
C LYS A 45 -14.69 -8.90 2.36
N VAL A 46 -14.60 -9.60 3.50
CA VAL A 46 -14.60 -11.06 3.57
C VAL A 46 -15.76 -11.48 4.47
N ASN A 47 -16.67 -12.31 3.96
CA ASN A 47 -17.88 -12.74 4.66
C ASN A 47 -18.69 -11.56 5.25
N GLY A 48 -18.81 -10.46 4.47
CA GLY A 48 -19.54 -9.26 4.89
C GLY A 48 -18.78 -8.30 5.82
N THR A 49 -17.64 -8.72 6.38
CA THR A 49 -16.81 -7.91 7.27
C THR A 49 -15.72 -7.18 6.50
N VAL A 50 -15.57 -5.88 6.75
CA VAL A 50 -14.46 -5.09 6.16
C VAL A 50 -13.14 -5.56 6.79
N VAL A 51 -12.21 -6.01 5.94
CA VAL A 51 -10.89 -6.49 6.35
C VAL A 51 -9.77 -5.52 5.98
N GLY A 52 -10.05 -4.49 5.21
CA GLY A 52 -9.12 -3.45 4.83
C GLY A 52 -9.51 -2.70 3.58
N SER A 53 -8.58 -1.95 3.01
CA SER A 53 -8.71 -1.25 1.74
C SER A 53 -7.65 -1.71 0.75
N ARG A 54 -7.99 -1.76 -0.53
CA ARG A 54 -7.01 -2.01 -1.60
C ARG A 54 -5.95 -0.91 -1.71
N LEU A 55 -6.24 0.26 -1.15
CA LEU A 55 -5.40 1.46 -1.25
C LEU A 55 -4.50 1.67 -0.03
N ALA A 56 -4.62 0.84 1.01
CA ALA A 56 -3.87 1.01 2.25
C ALA A 56 -3.20 -0.30 2.68
N ALA A 57 -1.89 -0.22 2.97
CA ALA A 57 -1.15 -1.32 3.57
C ALA A 57 -1.67 -1.64 4.98
N GLN A 58 -1.47 -2.90 5.38
CA GLN A 58 -1.81 -3.40 6.70
C GLN A 58 -0.63 -4.17 7.31
N ALA A 59 -0.60 -4.22 8.63
CA ALA A 59 0.44 -4.93 9.39
C ALA A 59 0.30 -6.45 9.27
N PHE A 60 0.90 -7.04 8.25
CA PHE A 60 1.09 -8.48 8.17
C PHE A 60 2.44 -8.87 8.77
N SER A 61 2.45 -9.56 9.92
CA SER A 61 3.67 -9.92 10.65
C SER A 61 3.92 -11.44 10.74
N LYS A 62 2.88 -12.28 10.47
CA LYS A 62 3.02 -13.73 10.56
C LYS A 62 3.82 -14.29 9.37
N PRO A 63 4.72 -15.28 9.58
CA PRO A 63 5.54 -15.85 8.49
C PRO A 63 4.75 -16.46 7.31
N ARG A 64 3.48 -16.82 7.50
CA ARG A 64 2.61 -17.35 6.47
C ARG A 64 2.10 -16.31 5.46
N TYR A 65 2.32 -15.01 5.71
CA TYR A 65 1.85 -13.90 4.89
C TYR A 65 3.00 -13.20 4.18
N PHE A 66 2.68 -12.57 3.05
CA PHE A 66 3.53 -11.55 2.45
C PHE A 66 3.52 -10.30 3.32
N HIS A 67 4.70 -9.76 3.56
CA HIS A 67 4.87 -8.55 4.34
C HIS A 67 4.95 -7.33 3.41
N PRO A 68 4.33 -6.21 3.78
CA PRO A 68 4.41 -4.97 3.02
C PRO A 68 5.77 -4.28 3.19
N ARG A 69 5.95 -3.13 2.55
CA ARG A 69 7.09 -2.23 2.75
C ARG A 69 7.14 -1.72 4.19
N PRO A 70 8.32 -1.38 4.74
CA PRO A 70 8.41 -0.74 6.04
C PRO A 70 7.56 0.54 6.12
N SER A 71 6.89 0.74 7.25
CA SER A 71 6.08 1.92 7.52
C SER A 71 6.80 2.89 8.45
N ALA A 72 6.67 4.20 8.17
CA ALA A 72 7.15 5.28 9.04
C ALA A 72 6.05 5.83 9.97
N THR A 73 4.82 5.35 9.86
CA THR A 73 3.70 5.81 10.72
C THR A 73 3.81 5.24 12.14
N THR A 74 3.15 5.89 13.09
CA THR A 74 3.05 5.42 14.48
C THR A 74 1.58 5.43 14.92
N PRO A 75 0.96 4.26 15.21
CA PRO A 75 1.50 2.92 14.99
C PRO A 75 1.77 2.63 13.50
N ALA A 76 2.57 1.59 13.21
CA ALA A 76 2.87 1.23 11.83
C ALA A 76 1.60 0.95 11.01
N TYR A 77 1.55 1.47 9.78
CA TYR A 77 0.41 1.39 8.85
C TYR A 77 -0.84 2.12 9.34
N ASN A 78 -0.68 3.18 10.12
CA ASN A 78 -1.80 4.02 10.56
C ASN A 78 -2.31 4.89 9.39
N ALA A 79 -3.51 4.62 8.90
CA ALA A 79 -4.11 5.36 7.80
C ALA A 79 -4.62 6.76 8.23
N ASP A 80 -4.89 6.97 9.54
CA ASP A 80 -5.35 8.25 10.08
C ASP A 80 -4.21 9.28 10.21
N GLY A 81 -2.96 8.80 10.17
CA GLY A 81 -1.78 9.65 10.33
C GLY A 81 -0.66 9.24 9.39
N THR A 82 -0.90 9.38 8.07
CA THR A 82 0.11 9.07 7.05
C THR A 82 1.33 9.96 7.21
N THR A 83 2.52 9.36 7.15
CA THR A 83 3.79 10.08 7.27
C THR A 83 4.92 9.31 6.59
N PHE A 84 6.03 9.98 6.40
CA PHE A 84 7.24 9.45 5.79
C PHE A 84 8.48 9.85 6.58
N ALA A 85 9.56 9.09 6.43
CA ALA A 85 10.76 9.26 7.26
C ALA A 85 11.54 10.54 6.98
N ASN A 86 11.43 11.14 5.77
CA ASN A 86 12.13 12.35 5.35
C ASN A 86 13.65 12.36 5.59
N LEU A 87 14.28 11.18 5.57
CA LEU A 87 15.71 11.07 5.80
C LEU A 87 16.48 11.32 4.51
N GLY A 88 17.30 12.37 4.50
CA GLY A 88 18.19 12.68 3.37
C GLY A 88 19.32 11.65 3.21
N PRO A 89 19.98 11.60 2.02
CA PRO A 89 21.04 10.62 1.74
C PRO A 89 22.23 10.66 2.70
N THR A 90 22.50 11.82 3.29
CA THR A 90 23.60 12.05 4.23
C THR A 90 23.21 11.81 5.69
N ASN A 91 21.93 11.53 5.97
CA ASN A 91 21.48 11.27 7.33
C ASN A 91 21.93 9.87 7.80
N PRO A 92 22.69 9.75 8.91
CA PRO A 92 23.21 8.47 9.39
C PRO A 92 22.08 7.48 9.77
N ASP A 93 20.92 7.98 10.18
CA ASP A 93 19.77 7.12 10.53
C ASP A 93 19.19 6.40 9.32
N LEU A 94 19.28 6.96 8.11
CA LEU A 94 18.87 6.26 6.89
C LEU A 94 19.66 4.96 6.73
N ALA A 95 20.99 5.04 6.74
CA ALA A 95 21.86 3.87 6.59
C ALA A 95 21.66 2.86 7.72
N LYS A 96 21.45 3.34 8.96
CA LYS A 96 21.14 2.50 10.12
C LYS A 96 19.82 1.75 9.93
N ASN A 97 18.77 2.43 9.55
CA ASN A 97 17.43 1.85 9.35
C ASN A 97 17.45 0.80 8.22
N VAL A 98 18.05 1.12 7.08
CA VAL A 98 18.22 0.17 5.96
C VAL A 98 18.95 -1.09 6.41
N ARG A 99 20.06 -0.97 7.18
CA ARG A 99 20.79 -2.13 7.70
C ARG A 99 19.97 -2.96 8.68
N LEU A 100 19.16 -2.33 9.54
CA LEU A 100 18.28 -3.02 10.47
C LEU A 100 17.20 -3.82 9.72
N GLN A 101 16.54 -3.21 8.75
CA GLN A 101 15.56 -3.89 7.92
C GLN A 101 16.18 -5.04 7.12
N ALA A 102 17.33 -4.82 6.49
CA ALA A 102 18.03 -5.87 5.74
C ALA A 102 18.39 -7.08 6.63
N ARG A 103 18.88 -6.84 7.86
CA ARG A 103 19.15 -7.92 8.82
C ARG A 103 17.89 -8.68 9.23
N ALA A 104 16.77 -7.97 9.43
CA ALA A 104 15.49 -8.58 9.78
C ALA A 104 14.98 -9.48 8.64
N ILE A 105 15.07 -9.00 7.39
CA ILE A 105 14.69 -9.77 6.20
C ILE A 105 15.60 -10.99 6.03
N LEU A 106 16.91 -10.83 6.12
CA LEU A 106 17.84 -11.97 6.06
C LEU A 106 17.52 -13.02 7.11
N LYS A 107 17.24 -12.62 8.35
CA LYS A 107 16.86 -13.54 9.42
C LYS A 107 15.57 -14.31 9.09
N LEU A 108 14.60 -13.66 8.49
CA LEU A 108 13.30 -14.24 8.15
C LEU A 108 13.37 -15.15 6.92
N GLU A 109 14.08 -14.71 5.88
CA GLU A 109 14.02 -15.36 4.56
C GLU A 109 15.12 -16.39 4.29
N ARG A 110 16.30 -16.27 4.90
CA ARG A 110 17.42 -17.24 4.71
C ARG A 110 17.08 -18.70 4.95
N PRO A 111 16.26 -19.08 5.95
CA PRO A 111 15.87 -20.47 6.14
C PRO A 111 15.19 -21.09 4.91
N TYR A 112 14.58 -20.27 4.07
CA TYR A 112 13.84 -20.67 2.86
C TYR A 112 14.59 -20.34 1.56
N ASN A 113 15.59 -19.46 1.64
CA ASN A 113 16.41 -19.00 0.52
C ASN A 113 17.91 -19.24 0.83
N PRO A 114 18.42 -20.49 0.72
CA PRO A 114 19.82 -20.79 1.00
C PRO A 114 20.75 -19.94 0.11
N GLY A 115 21.82 -19.40 0.71
CA GLY A 115 22.78 -18.55 0.01
C GLY A 115 22.37 -17.09 -0.15
N MET A 116 21.18 -16.69 0.31
CA MET A 116 20.72 -15.31 0.24
C MET A 116 21.68 -14.34 0.95
N THR A 117 21.99 -13.25 0.27
CA THR A 117 22.85 -12.15 0.73
C THR A 117 22.08 -10.84 0.82
N ILE A 118 22.72 -9.78 1.31
CA ILE A 118 22.12 -8.44 1.37
C ILE A 118 21.85 -7.85 -0.03
N HIS A 119 22.61 -8.29 -1.03
CA HIS A 119 22.48 -7.81 -2.43
C HIS A 119 21.24 -8.36 -3.13
N ASP A 120 20.66 -9.42 -2.58
CA ASP A 120 19.44 -10.03 -3.12
C ASP A 120 18.16 -9.35 -2.60
N ILE A 121 18.30 -8.39 -1.67
CA ILE A 121 17.16 -7.69 -1.06
C ILE A 121 16.77 -6.50 -1.92
N PRO A 122 15.54 -6.45 -2.46
CA PRO A 122 15.04 -5.30 -3.19
C PRO A 122 14.99 -4.03 -2.33
N VAL A 123 15.14 -2.87 -2.95
CA VAL A 123 15.20 -1.57 -2.24
C VAL A 123 13.91 -1.26 -1.48
N ASP A 124 12.75 -1.58 -2.04
CA ASP A 124 11.46 -1.37 -1.41
C ASP A 124 11.24 -2.24 -0.15
N ALA A 125 11.96 -3.35 -0.03
CA ALA A 125 11.93 -4.19 1.16
C ALA A 125 12.59 -3.52 2.39
N VAL A 126 13.53 -2.59 2.18
CA VAL A 126 14.32 -1.95 3.24
C VAL A 126 14.06 -0.45 3.39
N THR A 127 13.25 0.14 2.50
CA THR A 127 12.91 1.57 2.52
C THR A 127 11.43 1.79 2.83
N THR A 128 11.15 2.81 3.62
CA THR A 128 9.77 3.23 3.89
C THR A 128 9.14 3.81 2.62
N SER A 129 7.82 3.65 2.48
CA SER A 129 7.07 4.34 1.43
C SER A 129 6.88 5.82 1.76
N GLY A 130 6.54 6.63 0.74
CA GLY A 130 6.26 8.05 0.91
C GLY A 130 4.98 8.35 1.71
N SER A 131 4.04 7.42 1.78
CA SER A 131 2.82 7.54 2.59
C SER A 131 2.91 6.82 3.93
N GLY A 132 3.80 5.85 4.07
CA GLY A 132 3.84 4.91 5.18
C GLY A 132 2.74 3.83 5.14
N ILE A 133 1.84 3.88 4.14
CA ILE A 133 0.72 2.94 3.97
C ILE A 133 0.60 2.41 2.54
N ASP A 134 1.70 2.35 1.78
CA ASP A 134 1.72 1.83 0.40
C ASP A 134 1.23 0.37 0.37
N PRO A 135 0.12 0.06 -0.33
CA PRO A 135 -0.45 -1.29 -0.36
C PRO A 135 0.34 -2.27 -1.23
N GLN A 136 1.30 -1.77 -2.01
CA GLN A 136 2.03 -2.56 -2.98
C GLN A 136 3.49 -2.78 -2.60
N ILE A 137 4.03 -3.91 -3.05
CA ILE A 137 5.46 -4.23 -3.03
C ILE A 137 5.92 -4.54 -4.46
N SER A 138 7.21 -4.42 -4.73
CA SER A 138 7.75 -4.80 -6.02
C SER A 138 7.55 -6.30 -6.29
N PRO A 139 7.40 -6.72 -7.56
CA PRO A 139 7.41 -8.15 -7.93
C PRO A 139 8.67 -8.87 -7.42
N ALA A 140 9.82 -8.19 -7.41
CA ALA A 140 11.07 -8.72 -6.87
C ALA A 140 10.96 -9.03 -5.37
N TYR A 141 10.36 -8.12 -4.59
CA TYR A 141 10.18 -8.36 -3.15
C TYR A 141 9.13 -9.44 -2.87
N ALA A 142 8.08 -9.55 -3.69
CA ALA A 142 7.14 -10.65 -3.60
C ALA A 142 7.83 -12.01 -3.90
N GLN A 143 8.63 -12.09 -4.96
CA GLN A 143 9.37 -13.33 -5.31
C GLN A 143 10.37 -13.75 -4.23
N LEU A 144 11.05 -12.79 -3.57
CA LEU A 144 11.93 -13.06 -2.45
C LEU A 144 11.19 -13.79 -1.31
N GLN A 145 9.96 -13.39 -1.00
CA GLN A 145 9.14 -13.93 0.08
C GLN A 145 8.43 -15.26 -0.31
N ALA A 146 8.32 -15.55 -1.61
CA ALA A 146 7.51 -16.65 -2.14
C ALA A 146 7.88 -18.02 -1.56
N ARG A 147 9.18 -18.33 -1.42
CA ARG A 147 9.64 -19.62 -0.88
C ARG A 147 9.27 -19.81 0.58
N ARG A 148 9.38 -18.75 1.41
CA ARG A 148 8.95 -18.79 2.81
C ARG A 148 7.45 -19.04 2.90
N VAL A 149 6.64 -18.28 2.16
CA VAL A 149 5.18 -18.42 2.19
C VAL A 149 4.76 -19.79 1.71
N ALA A 150 5.34 -20.31 0.60
CA ALA A 150 5.11 -21.65 0.09
C ALA A 150 5.43 -22.72 1.14
N GLY A 151 6.61 -22.66 1.77
CA GLY A 151 7.05 -23.62 2.77
C GLY A 151 6.17 -23.60 4.03
N VAL A 152 5.86 -22.41 4.58
CA VAL A 152 5.04 -22.27 5.79
C VAL A 152 3.59 -22.72 5.55
N ARG A 153 3.05 -22.45 4.36
CA ARG A 153 1.67 -22.83 3.97
C ARG A 153 1.58 -24.25 3.39
N ARG A 154 2.70 -24.91 3.13
CA ARG A 154 2.76 -26.22 2.46
C ARG A 154 2.09 -26.20 1.08
N LEU A 155 2.24 -25.10 0.37
CA LEU A 155 1.78 -24.95 -1.00
C LEU A 155 2.94 -25.16 -1.98
N PRO A 156 2.67 -25.65 -3.21
CA PRO A 156 3.68 -25.64 -4.27
C PRO A 156 4.17 -24.21 -4.56
N LEU A 157 5.48 -24.04 -4.71
CA LEU A 157 6.06 -22.73 -5.02
C LEU A 157 5.46 -22.13 -6.31
N SER A 158 5.23 -22.97 -7.32
CA SER A 158 4.58 -22.57 -8.58
C SER A 158 3.20 -21.96 -8.36
N ARG A 159 2.42 -22.50 -7.39
CA ARG A 159 1.10 -21.95 -7.07
C ARG A 159 1.21 -20.57 -6.40
N VAL A 160 2.15 -20.39 -5.49
CA VAL A 160 2.40 -19.09 -4.86
C VAL A 160 2.88 -18.06 -5.90
N GLN A 161 3.74 -18.47 -6.84
CA GLN A 161 4.19 -17.61 -7.93
C GLN A 161 3.05 -17.21 -8.89
N GLN A 162 2.13 -18.14 -9.16
CA GLN A 162 0.92 -17.84 -9.93
C GLN A 162 0.07 -16.78 -9.21
N LEU A 163 -0.17 -16.95 -7.90
CA LEU A 163 -0.92 -15.97 -7.11
C LEU A 163 -0.25 -14.58 -7.08
N ILE A 164 1.09 -14.52 -7.03
CA ILE A 164 1.82 -13.25 -7.17
C ILE A 164 1.50 -12.62 -8.53
N SER A 165 1.60 -13.38 -9.62
CA SER A 165 1.30 -12.88 -10.97
C SER A 165 -0.14 -12.37 -11.09
N ASP A 166 -1.10 -13.13 -10.57
CA ASP A 166 -2.53 -12.80 -10.63
C ASP A 166 -2.89 -11.53 -9.81
N ASN A 167 -2.05 -11.18 -8.82
CA ASN A 167 -2.23 -10.00 -7.97
C ASN A 167 -1.18 -8.90 -8.25
N THR A 168 -0.55 -8.94 -9.43
CA THR A 168 0.40 -7.92 -9.90
C THR A 168 -0.31 -6.97 -10.85
N ASP A 169 -0.42 -5.70 -10.44
CA ASP A 169 -0.84 -4.63 -11.32
C ASP A 169 0.31 -4.24 -12.25
N GLY A 170 0.08 -4.24 -13.55
CA GLY A 170 1.05 -3.79 -14.56
C GLY A 170 1.16 -2.26 -14.62
N ARG A 171 2.04 -1.78 -15.49
CA ARG A 171 2.15 -0.34 -15.78
C ARG A 171 0.87 0.17 -16.42
N SER A 172 0.36 1.30 -15.95
CA SER A 172 -0.79 1.98 -16.57
C SER A 172 -0.48 2.32 -18.03
N TRP A 173 -1.37 1.93 -18.95
CA TRP A 173 -1.23 2.06 -20.40
C TRP A 173 0.06 1.42 -20.96
N GLY A 174 0.68 0.48 -20.23
CA GLY A 174 1.89 -0.24 -20.61
C GLY A 174 3.22 0.51 -20.38
N PHE A 175 3.19 1.79 -20.03
CA PHE A 175 4.42 2.61 -19.88
C PHE A 175 4.44 3.52 -18.64
N PHE A 176 3.33 3.86 -18.01
CA PHE A 176 3.29 4.71 -16.83
C PHE A 176 3.41 3.90 -15.53
N GLY A 177 4.29 4.33 -14.63
CA GLY A 177 4.51 3.74 -13.32
C GLY A 177 5.35 2.46 -13.36
N GLU A 178 5.40 1.78 -12.24
CA GLU A 178 6.06 0.49 -12.08
C GLU A 178 5.03 -0.59 -11.72
N SER A 179 5.33 -1.86 -12.05
CA SER A 179 4.49 -2.97 -11.66
C SER A 179 4.54 -3.17 -10.15
N GLY A 180 3.37 -3.39 -9.53
CA GLY A 180 3.24 -3.58 -8.08
C GLY A 180 2.34 -4.74 -7.72
N VAL A 181 2.67 -5.46 -6.66
CA VAL A 181 1.89 -6.57 -6.10
C VAL A 181 1.10 -6.08 -4.90
N ASN A 182 -0.22 -6.16 -4.95
CA ASN A 182 -1.07 -5.76 -3.82
C ASN A 182 -1.03 -6.81 -2.70
N VAL A 183 -0.42 -6.46 -1.57
CA VAL A 183 -0.15 -7.38 -0.46
C VAL A 183 -1.43 -7.88 0.19
N LEU A 184 -2.43 -7.03 0.39
CA LEU A 184 -3.71 -7.44 0.99
C LEU A 184 -4.43 -8.47 0.10
N GLN A 185 -4.55 -8.19 -1.19
CA GLN A 185 -5.24 -9.09 -2.12
C GLN A 185 -4.52 -10.41 -2.25
N LEU A 186 -3.18 -10.40 -2.37
CA LEU A 186 -2.37 -11.60 -2.43
C LEU A 186 -2.52 -12.46 -1.16
N ASN A 187 -2.51 -11.85 0.02
CA ASN A 187 -2.69 -12.58 1.28
C ASN A 187 -4.10 -13.17 1.42
N LEU A 188 -5.13 -12.45 0.96
CA LEU A 188 -6.50 -12.97 0.93
C LEU A 188 -6.66 -14.12 -0.09
N ALA A 189 -6.00 -14.03 -1.25
CA ALA A 189 -5.98 -15.12 -2.22
C ALA A 189 -5.34 -16.39 -1.63
N LEU A 190 -4.24 -16.24 -0.90
CA LEU A 190 -3.59 -17.34 -0.18
C LEU A 190 -4.47 -17.97 0.92
N ASP A 191 -5.24 -17.16 1.62
CA ASP A 191 -6.15 -17.68 2.66
C ASP A 191 -7.30 -18.49 2.05
N LYS A 192 -7.78 -18.12 0.87
CA LYS A 192 -8.79 -18.91 0.11
C LYS A 192 -8.27 -20.28 -0.31
N GLU A 193 -6.99 -20.39 -0.69
CA GLU A 193 -6.37 -21.68 -1.05
C GLU A 193 -6.36 -22.70 0.10
N GLN A 194 -6.40 -22.27 1.34
CA GLN A 194 -6.37 -23.15 2.51
C GLN A 194 -7.74 -23.40 3.13
N GLY A 195 -8.76 -22.70 2.70
CA GLY A 195 -10.15 -22.86 3.15
C GLY A 195 -11.01 -23.70 2.21
N SER A 196 -10.40 -24.27 1.17
CA SER A 196 -11.06 -25.13 0.15
C SER A 196 -10.86 -26.61 0.44
#